data_9e77cf933d4c2b55b2c0d37de652d7e9
#
_entry.id   9e77cf933d4c2b55b2c0d37de652d7e9
#
_cell.length_a   1.000
_cell.length_b   1.000
_cell.length_c   1.000
_cell.angle_alpha   90.00
_cell.angle_beta   90.00
_cell.angle_gamma   90.00
#
_symmetry.space_group_name_H-M   'P 1'
#
loop_
_entity.id
_entity.type
_entity.pdbx_description
1 polymer ?
#
loop_
_entity_poly.entity_id
_entity_poly.type
_entity_poly.pdbx_seq_one_letter_code
_entity_poly.pdbx_strand_id
1 'polypeptide(L)'
;MQTTVSEPIVFEGIGLHTGKKSRLTLHPADADFGICFKRTDILSGDNIVKASWLNIANSELCTRLMNSEGVSVLTVEHLMAGLAGCGINNALVEINGPEVPILDGSAVTFVKEILKTGIKLQKSSLKAVRILKTVKYEKDTAWAKFEPSDYPRMSFSIEFSEEVIGAQSKTLDMSNGSFVRELCDSRTFCRHSEVEAMRSKGLALGGSYDNAVVVDGKDVLSPGGLRHSDEPVRHKMLDALGDIALAGYPILGHYIGHRAGHGITHGLLKSLFSDSENFEIISCDQDIVDTLPGSGVQLSEVCKVA
;
A
#
# COMPACT_ATOMS: atom_id res chain seq x y z
N MET A 1 8.89 -18.38 7.54
CA MET A 1 8.64 -17.86 8.93
C MET A 1 8.10 -16.46 8.83
N GLN A 2 7.30 -16.03 9.84
CA GLN A 2 6.83 -14.66 9.95
C GLN A 2 7.98 -13.69 10.29
N THR A 3 7.73 -12.40 10.14
CA THR A 3 8.73 -11.34 10.34
C THR A 3 8.14 -10.13 11.04
N THR A 4 9.02 -9.38 11.70
CA THR A 4 8.74 -8.05 12.26
C THR A 4 9.98 -7.16 12.08
N VAL A 5 9.88 -5.85 12.31
CA VAL A 5 11.05 -4.96 12.36
C VAL A 5 11.93 -5.28 13.55
N SER A 6 13.25 -5.08 13.45
CA SER A 6 14.17 -5.41 14.53
C SER A 6 14.06 -4.46 15.73
N GLU A 7 13.83 -3.17 15.46
CA GLU A 7 13.73 -2.10 16.46
C GLU A 7 12.67 -1.07 16.04
N PRO A 8 12.19 -0.21 16.96
CA PRO A 8 11.25 0.86 16.63
C PRO A 8 11.83 1.86 15.61
N ILE A 9 10.99 2.28 14.65
CA ILE A 9 11.33 3.23 13.60
C ILE A 9 10.37 4.42 13.67
N VAL A 10 10.90 5.64 13.65
CA VAL A 10 10.09 6.87 13.74
C VAL A 10 10.03 7.56 12.38
N PHE A 11 8.82 7.96 11.99
CA PHE A 11 8.56 8.79 10.82
C PHE A 11 7.80 10.05 11.23
N GLU A 12 8.21 11.20 10.71
CA GLU A 12 7.57 12.49 10.96
C GLU A 12 7.27 13.17 9.63
N GLY A 13 6.10 13.80 9.54
CA GLY A 13 5.69 14.50 8.33
C GLY A 13 4.31 15.13 8.48
N ILE A 14 3.62 15.28 7.38
CA ILE A 14 2.24 15.78 7.31
C ILE A 14 1.34 14.76 6.61
N GLY A 15 0.07 14.73 6.97
CA GLY A 15 -0.95 13.97 6.24
C GLY A 15 -1.24 14.66 4.90
N LEU A 16 -1.35 13.89 3.82
CA LEU A 16 -1.64 14.41 2.47
C LEU A 16 -2.98 15.15 2.43
N HIS A 17 -4.03 14.53 2.98
CA HIS A 17 -5.38 15.07 2.90
C HIS A 17 -5.67 16.06 4.03
N THR A 18 -5.29 15.74 5.26
CA THR A 18 -5.58 16.59 6.44
C THR A 18 -4.66 17.79 6.58
N GLY A 19 -3.47 17.77 6.00
CA GLY A 19 -2.42 18.76 6.21
C GLY A 19 -1.89 18.85 7.64
N LYS A 20 -2.31 17.92 8.51
CA LYS A 20 -1.89 17.90 9.92
C LYS A 20 -0.52 17.24 10.07
N LYS A 21 0.29 17.76 11.00
CA LYS A 21 1.53 17.08 11.41
C LYS A 21 1.19 15.71 11.99
N SER A 22 1.98 14.73 11.61
CA SER A 22 1.83 13.35 12.05
C SER A 22 3.20 12.78 12.39
N ARG A 23 3.27 12.14 13.57
CA ARG A 23 4.39 11.32 14.00
C ARG A 23 3.90 9.88 14.14
N LEU A 24 4.58 9.00 13.44
CA LEU A 24 4.31 7.58 13.41
C LEU A 24 5.54 6.84 13.95
N THR A 25 5.31 5.86 14.83
CA THR A 25 6.35 4.94 15.29
C THR A 25 5.95 3.51 14.94
N LEU A 26 6.75 2.87 14.11
CA LEU A 26 6.60 1.47 13.75
C LEU A 26 7.36 0.62 14.77
N HIS A 27 6.66 -0.15 15.57
CA HIS A 27 7.24 -1.02 16.60
C HIS A 27 7.26 -2.49 16.17
N PRO A 28 8.24 -3.28 16.60
CA PRO A 28 8.14 -4.73 16.56
C PRO A 28 6.87 -5.21 17.26
N ALA A 29 6.29 -6.29 16.74
CA ALA A 29 5.17 -6.97 17.39
C ALA A 29 5.40 -8.48 17.40
N ASP A 30 4.69 -9.20 18.26
CA ASP A 30 4.79 -10.65 18.38
C ASP A 30 4.25 -11.36 17.12
N ALA A 31 4.63 -12.60 16.94
CA ALA A 31 4.09 -13.45 15.87
C ALA A 31 2.56 -13.56 15.99
N ASP A 32 1.90 -13.63 14.85
CA ASP A 32 0.44 -13.67 14.70
C ASP A 32 -0.32 -12.41 15.18
N PHE A 33 0.42 -11.31 15.48
CA PHE A 33 -0.18 -10.02 15.84
C PHE A 33 -0.82 -9.33 14.61
N GLY A 34 -0.24 -9.51 13.43
CA GLY A 34 -0.61 -8.77 12.22
C GLY A 34 -0.13 -7.31 12.26
N ILE A 35 -0.76 -6.46 11.46
CA ILE A 35 -0.50 -5.01 11.46
C ILE A 35 -1.65 -4.31 12.16
N CYS A 36 -1.33 -3.51 13.19
CA CYS A 36 -2.32 -2.74 13.95
C CYS A 36 -1.86 -1.29 14.10
N PHE A 37 -2.77 -0.36 13.86
CA PHE A 37 -2.58 1.07 14.15
C PHE A 37 -3.11 1.37 15.55
N LYS A 38 -2.36 2.19 16.31
CA LYS A 38 -2.79 2.71 17.62
C LYS A 38 -2.74 4.23 17.59
N ARG A 39 -3.91 4.87 17.72
CA ARG A 39 -4.07 6.33 17.81
C ARG A 39 -3.69 6.81 19.21
N THR A 40 -2.48 7.35 19.37
CA THR A 40 -1.96 7.80 20.66
C THR A 40 -2.54 9.14 21.12
N ASP A 41 -3.16 9.89 20.23
CA ASP A 41 -3.92 11.10 20.53
C ASP A 41 -5.35 10.85 21.02
N ILE A 42 -5.84 9.60 20.94
CA ILE A 42 -7.12 9.16 21.50
C ILE A 42 -6.86 8.54 22.87
N LEU A 43 -7.29 9.25 23.93
CA LEU A 43 -6.96 8.89 25.32
C LEU A 43 -8.04 8.05 26.01
N SER A 44 -9.20 7.87 25.39
CA SER A 44 -10.32 7.08 25.95
C SER A 44 -10.97 6.24 24.85
N GLY A 45 -11.55 5.09 25.22
CA GLY A 45 -12.14 4.15 24.29
C GLY A 45 -11.11 3.27 23.58
N ASP A 46 -11.56 2.48 22.58
CA ASP A 46 -10.69 1.64 21.77
C ASP A 46 -9.98 2.48 20.72
N ASN A 47 -8.69 2.69 20.92
CA ASN A 47 -7.83 3.43 19.99
C ASN A 47 -7.04 2.54 19.01
N ILE A 48 -7.34 1.25 18.95
CA ILE A 48 -6.70 0.27 18.07
C ILE A 48 -7.51 0.10 16.79
N VAL A 49 -6.86 0.17 15.65
CA VAL A 49 -7.44 -0.07 14.32
C VAL A 49 -6.60 -1.13 13.61
N LYS A 50 -7.14 -2.34 13.47
CA LYS A 50 -6.45 -3.42 12.74
C LYS A 50 -6.39 -3.12 11.25
N ALA A 51 -5.23 -3.35 10.63
CA ALA A 51 -5.07 -3.33 9.18
C ALA A 51 -5.70 -4.59 8.58
N SER A 52 -6.99 -4.52 8.32
CA SER A 52 -7.80 -5.63 7.82
C SER A 52 -8.84 -5.12 6.84
N TRP A 53 -9.16 -5.92 5.83
CA TRP A 53 -10.22 -5.65 4.88
C TRP A 53 -11.59 -5.43 5.55
N LEU A 54 -11.82 -6.00 6.75
CA LEU A 54 -13.04 -5.81 7.54
C LEU A 54 -13.17 -4.38 8.10
N ASN A 55 -12.06 -3.68 8.28
CA ASN A 55 -12.01 -2.33 8.84
C ASN A 55 -11.91 -1.24 7.77
N ILE A 56 -11.99 -1.59 6.49
CA ILE A 56 -11.99 -0.61 5.41
C ILE A 56 -13.26 0.23 5.48
N ALA A 57 -13.09 1.53 5.65
CA ALA A 57 -14.16 2.52 5.66
C ALA A 57 -14.19 3.32 4.35
N ASN A 58 -15.34 3.92 4.04
CA ASN A 58 -15.46 4.78 2.87
C ASN A 58 -14.53 5.98 3.00
N SER A 59 -13.78 6.25 1.94
CA SER A 59 -12.92 7.41 1.79
C SER A 59 -12.83 7.79 0.32
N GLU A 60 -12.66 9.07 0.03
CA GLU A 60 -12.27 9.55 -1.29
C GLU A 60 -10.73 9.60 -1.35
N LEU A 61 -10.15 9.13 -2.45
CA LEU A 61 -8.75 9.29 -2.84
C LEU A 61 -7.68 8.55 -2.00
N CYS A 62 -8.03 7.91 -0.88
CA CYS A 62 -7.07 7.16 -0.07
C CYS A 62 -7.74 5.98 0.63
N THR A 63 -6.95 5.09 1.18
CA THR A 63 -7.44 3.99 2.01
C THR A 63 -7.56 4.45 3.47
N ARG A 64 -8.78 4.33 3.99
CA ARG A 64 -9.13 4.62 5.37
C ARG A 64 -9.51 3.34 6.11
N LEU A 65 -8.89 3.13 7.25
CA LEU A 65 -9.28 2.09 8.20
C LEU A 65 -10.03 2.71 9.37
N MET A 66 -11.02 2.01 9.90
CA MET A 66 -11.84 2.47 11.02
C MET A 66 -12.29 1.28 11.88
N ASN A 67 -12.18 1.40 13.19
CA ASN A 67 -12.72 0.41 14.13
C ASN A 67 -14.22 0.66 14.43
N SER A 68 -14.81 -0.20 15.25
CA SER A 68 -16.23 -0.14 15.62
C SER A 68 -16.63 1.11 16.42
N GLU A 69 -15.68 1.77 17.08
CA GLU A 69 -15.90 3.01 17.82
C GLU A 69 -15.72 4.27 16.96
N GLY A 70 -15.45 4.11 15.65
CA GLY A 70 -15.27 5.22 14.72
C GLY A 70 -13.88 5.83 14.73
N VAL A 71 -12.94 5.29 15.51
CA VAL A 71 -11.53 5.70 15.45
C VAL A 71 -10.92 5.26 14.14
N SER A 72 -10.27 6.16 13.42
CA SER A 72 -9.79 5.89 12.07
C SER A 72 -8.38 6.40 11.78
N VAL A 73 -7.76 5.78 10.78
CA VAL A 73 -6.48 6.19 10.19
C VAL A 73 -6.62 6.24 8.68
N LEU A 74 -6.16 7.34 8.07
CA LEU A 74 -6.21 7.60 6.62
C LEU A 74 -4.85 7.37 5.97
N THR A 75 -4.86 7.19 4.64
CA THR A 75 -3.67 7.13 3.76
C THR A 75 -2.70 6.04 4.21
N VAL A 76 -3.24 4.85 4.51
CA VAL A 76 -2.45 3.73 5.02
C VAL A 76 -1.73 2.96 3.90
N GLU A 77 -2.15 3.10 2.65
CA GLU A 77 -1.75 2.32 1.47
C GLU A 77 -0.25 2.31 1.24
N HIS A 78 0.44 3.46 1.33
CA HIS A 78 1.88 3.54 1.06
C HIS A 78 2.70 2.84 2.14
N LEU A 79 2.33 3.00 3.43
CA LEU A 79 2.96 2.27 4.52
C LEU A 79 2.70 0.77 4.41
N MET A 80 1.45 0.38 4.13
CA MET A 80 1.07 -1.03 3.95
C MET A 80 1.81 -1.67 2.78
N ALA A 81 1.97 -0.93 1.66
CA ALA A 81 2.78 -1.38 0.53
C ALA A 81 4.26 -1.58 0.92
N GLY A 82 4.83 -0.63 1.68
CA GLY A 82 6.19 -0.74 2.20
C GLY A 82 6.38 -1.95 3.12
N LEU A 83 5.44 -2.18 4.04
CA LEU A 83 5.45 -3.35 4.93
C LEU A 83 5.34 -4.67 4.15
N ALA A 84 4.36 -4.78 3.24
CA ALA A 84 4.17 -5.97 2.40
C ALA A 84 5.38 -6.22 1.49
N GLY A 85 5.89 -5.17 0.84
CA GLY A 85 7.05 -5.25 -0.05
C GLY A 85 8.37 -5.59 0.64
N CYS A 86 8.49 -5.29 1.96
CA CYS A 86 9.59 -5.73 2.81
C CYS A 86 9.31 -7.06 3.52
N GLY A 87 8.13 -7.66 3.32
CA GLY A 87 7.75 -8.91 3.94
C GLY A 87 7.48 -8.82 5.44
N ILE A 88 7.13 -7.64 5.99
CA ILE A 88 6.78 -7.47 7.40
C ILE A 88 5.35 -7.96 7.64
N ASN A 89 5.21 -8.95 8.50
CA ASN A 89 3.93 -9.58 8.84
C ASN A 89 3.31 -9.02 10.11
N ASN A 90 4.13 -8.60 11.08
CA ASN A 90 3.69 -8.18 12.40
C ASN A 90 4.31 -6.85 12.80
N ALA A 91 3.49 -5.86 13.10
CA ALA A 91 3.95 -4.57 13.60
C ALA A 91 2.83 -3.81 14.34
N LEU A 92 3.19 -3.08 15.38
CA LEU A 92 2.34 -2.07 15.98
C LEU A 92 2.75 -0.70 15.45
N VAL A 93 1.81 0.03 14.86
CA VAL A 93 1.99 1.36 14.31
C VAL A 93 1.35 2.37 15.25
N GLU A 94 2.12 2.99 16.13
CA GLU A 94 1.64 4.12 16.94
C GLU A 94 1.63 5.40 16.12
N ILE A 95 0.52 6.12 16.14
CA ILE A 95 0.35 7.37 15.39
C ILE A 95 -0.38 8.41 16.23
N ASN A 96 0.12 9.65 16.26
CA ASN A 96 -0.43 10.75 17.06
C ASN A 96 -1.42 11.64 16.29
N GLY A 97 -1.98 11.14 15.18
CA GLY A 97 -2.90 11.89 14.33
C GLY A 97 -3.75 10.98 13.44
N PRO A 98 -4.69 11.57 12.69
CA PRO A 98 -5.67 10.81 11.91
C PRO A 98 -5.12 10.23 10.60
N GLU A 99 -3.90 10.56 10.20
CA GLU A 99 -3.39 10.24 8.87
C GLU A 99 -1.90 9.87 8.90
N VAL A 100 -1.53 8.82 8.17
CA VAL A 100 -0.13 8.43 7.95
C VAL A 100 0.60 9.57 7.24
N PRO A 101 1.85 9.93 7.65
CA PRO A 101 2.59 10.99 6.97
C PRO A 101 2.89 10.59 5.53
N ILE A 102 2.63 11.51 4.60
CA ILE A 102 2.80 11.26 3.15
C ILE A 102 4.26 11.18 2.73
N LEU A 103 5.17 11.79 3.52
CA LEU A 103 6.61 11.89 3.25
C LEU A 103 6.87 12.49 1.87
N ASP A 104 7.53 11.77 0.97
CA ASP A 104 7.81 12.19 -0.41
C ASP A 104 6.73 11.78 -1.42
N GLY A 105 5.62 11.22 -0.95
CA GLY A 105 4.52 10.74 -1.80
C GLY A 105 4.68 9.31 -2.32
N SER A 106 5.75 8.62 -1.94
CA SER A 106 6.03 7.22 -2.29
C SER A 106 6.17 6.34 -1.03
N ALA A 107 6.51 5.07 -1.20
CA ALA A 107 6.83 4.18 -0.08
C ALA A 107 8.34 4.10 0.23
N VAL A 108 9.20 4.78 -0.54
CA VAL A 108 10.66 4.57 -0.50
C VAL A 108 11.27 4.89 0.86
N THR A 109 10.78 5.92 1.55
CA THR A 109 11.30 6.29 2.88
C THR A 109 10.95 5.24 3.92
N PHE A 110 9.74 4.68 3.88
CA PHE A 110 9.36 3.55 4.75
C PHE A 110 10.27 2.34 4.50
N VAL A 111 10.42 1.96 3.24
CA VAL A 111 11.26 0.82 2.82
C VAL A 111 12.72 1.00 3.26
N LYS A 112 13.32 2.16 3.01
CA LYS A 112 14.71 2.46 3.40
C LYS A 112 14.94 2.29 4.90
N GLU A 113 14.08 2.87 5.72
CA GLU A 113 14.26 2.79 7.18
C GLU A 113 13.95 1.39 7.73
N ILE A 114 12.97 0.65 7.15
CA ILE A 114 12.73 -0.76 7.51
C ILE A 114 13.97 -1.62 7.22
N LEU A 115 14.52 -1.54 6.00
CA LEU A 115 15.66 -2.35 5.60
C LEU A 115 16.96 -1.95 6.32
N LYS A 116 17.13 -0.67 6.64
CA LYS A 116 18.27 -0.15 7.41
C LYS A 116 18.22 -0.64 8.87
N THR A 117 17.05 -0.63 9.48
CA THR A 117 16.85 -1.12 10.86
C THR A 117 16.97 -2.63 10.95
N GLY A 118 16.63 -3.31 9.86
CA GLY A 118 16.67 -4.77 9.76
C GLY A 118 15.35 -5.45 10.07
N ILE A 119 15.23 -6.67 9.59
CA ILE A 119 14.04 -7.52 9.70
C ILE A 119 14.36 -8.70 10.61
N LYS A 120 13.50 -8.94 11.59
CA LYS A 120 13.65 -10.03 12.56
C LYS A 120 12.72 -11.17 12.20
N LEU A 121 13.28 -12.38 12.03
CA LEU A 121 12.52 -13.62 11.85
C LEU A 121 11.87 -14.06 13.17
N GLN A 122 10.66 -14.61 13.08
CA GLN A 122 9.86 -15.09 14.19
C GLN A 122 9.57 -16.59 14.05
N LYS A 123 9.42 -17.29 15.18
CA LYS A 123 9.25 -18.75 15.22
C LYS A 123 7.85 -19.26 14.83
N SER A 124 7.06 -18.48 14.09
CA SER A 124 5.74 -18.87 13.58
C SER A 124 5.78 -19.08 12.08
N SER A 125 5.03 -20.06 11.60
CA SER A 125 4.89 -20.31 10.16
C SER A 125 4.19 -19.14 9.48
N LEU A 126 4.71 -18.73 8.32
CA LEU A 126 4.03 -17.78 7.46
C LEU A 126 2.84 -18.47 6.79
N LYS A 127 1.72 -17.78 6.71
CA LYS A 127 0.53 -18.21 5.97
C LYS A 127 0.33 -17.33 4.75
N ALA A 128 -0.33 -17.87 3.74
CA ALA A 128 -0.74 -17.13 2.55
C ALA A 128 -2.18 -17.49 2.17
N VAL A 129 -2.84 -16.57 1.51
CA VAL A 129 -4.14 -16.79 0.83
C VAL A 129 -3.85 -17.26 -0.59
N ARG A 130 -4.21 -18.50 -0.93
CA ARG A 130 -4.15 -19.02 -2.30
C ARG A 130 -5.47 -18.80 -2.98
N ILE A 131 -5.45 -18.21 -4.16
CA ILE A 131 -6.64 -18.00 -4.99
C ILE A 131 -6.99 -19.32 -5.70
N LEU A 132 -8.23 -19.79 -5.52
CA LEU A 132 -8.72 -21.05 -6.11
C LEU A 132 -9.55 -20.82 -7.37
N LYS A 133 -10.27 -19.69 -7.47
CA LYS A 133 -11.14 -19.34 -8.59
C LYS A 133 -10.90 -17.89 -9.00
N THR A 134 -11.22 -17.56 -10.24
CA THR A 134 -11.23 -16.16 -10.66
C THR A 134 -12.31 -15.40 -9.92
N VAL A 135 -11.92 -14.35 -9.21
CA VAL A 135 -12.81 -13.41 -8.53
C VAL A 135 -12.66 -12.04 -9.18
N LYS A 136 -13.75 -11.41 -9.54
CA LYS A 136 -13.77 -10.08 -10.20
C LYS A 136 -14.66 -9.12 -9.44
N TYR A 137 -14.26 -7.86 -9.38
CA TYR A 137 -15.08 -6.73 -8.97
C TYR A 137 -14.96 -5.60 -10.00
N GLU A 138 -16.10 -5.03 -10.38
CA GLU A 138 -16.15 -3.95 -11.36
C GLU A 138 -17.16 -2.88 -10.97
N LYS A 139 -16.87 -1.67 -11.36
CA LYS A 139 -17.76 -0.51 -11.24
C LYS A 139 -17.48 0.43 -12.41
N ASP A 140 -18.51 0.76 -13.18
CA ASP A 140 -18.40 1.55 -14.41
C ASP A 140 -17.41 0.93 -15.39
N THR A 141 -16.35 1.66 -15.77
CA THR A 141 -15.30 1.18 -16.68
C THR A 141 -14.07 0.63 -15.95
N ALA A 142 -14.03 0.73 -14.62
CA ALA A 142 -12.93 0.27 -13.81
C ALA A 142 -13.21 -1.13 -13.24
N TRP A 143 -12.20 -1.98 -13.21
CA TRP A 143 -12.33 -3.32 -12.66
C TRP A 143 -11.00 -3.85 -12.13
N ALA A 144 -11.10 -4.82 -11.23
CA ALA A 144 -9.96 -5.65 -10.84
C ALA A 144 -10.42 -7.10 -10.68
N LYS A 145 -9.48 -8.03 -10.81
CA LYS A 145 -9.70 -9.45 -10.58
C LYS A 145 -8.47 -10.11 -9.96
N PHE A 146 -8.72 -11.19 -9.23
CA PHE A 146 -7.72 -12.21 -8.91
C PHE A 146 -7.94 -13.43 -9.80
N GLU A 147 -6.84 -13.99 -10.32
CA GLU A 147 -6.80 -15.28 -10.98
C GLU A 147 -5.88 -16.22 -10.21
N PRO A 148 -6.12 -17.55 -10.23
CA PRO A 148 -5.20 -18.52 -9.67
C PRO A 148 -3.78 -18.36 -10.23
N SER A 149 -2.80 -18.42 -9.36
CA SER A 149 -1.36 -18.42 -9.70
C SER A 149 -0.59 -19.02 -8.53
N ASP A 150 0.50 -19.72 -8.80
CA ASP A 150 1.35 -20.32 -7.78
C ASP A 150 2.27 -19.31 -7.09
N TYR A 151 2.32 -18.08 -7.59
CA TYR A 151 3.12 -16.98 -7.04
C TYR A 151 2.39 -15.65 -7.18
N PRO A 152 2.77 -14.65 -6.34
CA PRO A 152 2.19 -13.32 -6.42
C PRO A 152 2.60 -12.63 -7.72
N ARG A 153 1.62 -12.22 -8.52
CA ARG A 153 1.79 -11.46 -9.75
C ARG A 153 0.84 -10.29 -9.81
N MET A 154 1.25 -9.18 -10.37
CA MET A 154 0.41 -8.01 -10.57
C MET A 154 0.52 -7.51 -12.01
N SER A 155 -0.64 -7.26 -12.63
CA SER A 155 -0.77 -6.53 -13.88
C SER A 155 -1.68 -5.32 -13.66
N PHE A 156 -1.29 -4.17 -14.16
CA PHE A 156 -2.08 -2.96 -14.03
C PHE A 156 -2.09 -2.18 -15.34
N SER A 157 -3.24 -1.59 -15.67
CA SER A 157 -3.40 -0.67 -16.80
C SER A 157 -4.20 0.56 -16.37
N ILE A 158 -3.72 1.70 -16.81
CA ILE A 158 -4.34 3.01 -16.59
C ILE A 158 -4.52 3.73 -17.92
N GLU A 159 -5.46 4.65 -17.95
CA GLU A 159 -5.72 5.51 -19.09
C GLU A 159 -6.19 6.88 -18.58
N PHE A 160 -5.45 7.92 -18.94
CA PHE A 160 -5.71 9.31 -18.57
C PHE A 160 -5.71 10.18 -19.83
N SER A 161 -6.46 11.28 -19.78
CA SER A 161 -6.53 12.26 -20.86
C SER A 161 -5.27 13.12 -20.97
N GLU A 162 -4.54 13.26 -19.86
CA GLU A 162 -3.28 13.99 -19.81
C GLU A 162 -2.21 13.27 -20.61
N GLU A 163 -1.68 13.93 -21.65
CA GLU A 163 -0.75 13.34 -22.63
C GLU A 163 0.50 12.78 -21.95
N VAL A 164 0.98 13.41 -20.89
CA VAL A 164 2.16 12.96 -20.11
C VAL A 164 1.93 11.63 -19.38
N ILE A 165 0.69 11.25 -19.13
CA ILE A 165 0.33 9.94 -18.55
C ILE A 165 -0.13 9.00 -19.67
N GLY A 166 -1.17 9.38 -20.43
CA GLY A 166 -1.77 8.59 -21.51
C GLY A 166 -2.25 7.21 -21.05
N ALA A 167 -2.05 6.23 -21.92
CA ALA A 167 -2.30 4.83 -21.64
C ALA A 167 -0.98 4.14 -21.21
N GLN A 168 -0.97 3.57 -20.02
CA GLN A 168 0.19 2.83 -19.49
C GLN A 168 -0.23 1.46 -18.99
N SER A 169 0.65 0.48 -19.12
CA SER A 169 0.45 -0.85 -18.55
C SER A 169 1.77 -1.43 -18.05
N LYS A 170 1.71 -2.20 -16.98
CA LYS A 170 2.87 -2.87 -16.38
C LYS A 170 2.45 -4.21 -15.79
N THR A 171 3.33 -5.20 -15.91
CA THR A 171 3.18 -6.50 -15.26
C THR A 171 4.47 -6.84 -14.52
N LEU A 172 4.36 -7.28 -13.27
CA LEU A 172 5.48 -7.71 -12.44
C LEU A 172 5.14 -9.00 -11.70
N ASP A 173 6.09 -9.88 -11.64
CA ASP A 173 6.13 -10.94 -10.62
C ASP A 173 6.67 -10.30 -9.35
N MET A 174 5.91 -10.42 -8.25
CA MET A 174 6.17 -9.68 -7.01
C MET A 174 7.23 -10.33 -6.12
N SER A 175 7.88 -11.38 -6.60
CA SER A 175 8.97 -12.08 -5.91
C SER A 175 10.29 -11.30 -5.92
N ASN A 176 11.23 -11.78 -5.09
CA ASN A 176 12.65 -11.34 -5.12
C ASN A 176 12.88 -9.83 -5.07
N GLY A 177 12.14 -9.10 -4.25
CA GLY A 177 12.34 -7.66 -4.08
C GLY A 177 11.87 -6.80 -5.25
N SER A 178 11.05 -7.32 -6.16
CA SER A 178 10.50 -6.54 -7.29
C SER A 178 9.82 -5.25 -6.86
N PHE A 179 9.09 -5.27 -5.72
CA PHE A 179 8.50 -4.05 -5.16
C PHE A 179 9.56 -2.98 -4.86
N VAL A 180 10.64 -3.38 -4.20
CA VAL A 180 11.70 -2.46 -3.77
C VAL A 180 12.45 -1.88 -4.96
N ARG A 181 12.71 -2.68 -5.99
CA ARG A 181 13.43 -2.22 -7.20
C ARG A 181 12.58 -1.44 -8.18
N GLU A 182 11.28 -1.78 -8.26
CA GLU A 182 10.44 -1.32 -9.37
C GLU A 182 9.35 -0.34 -8.98
N LEU A 183 8.86 -0.38 -7.72
CA LEU A 183 7.65 0.33 -7.35
C LEU A 183 7.82 1.30 -6.19
N CYS A 184 8.67 1.00 -5.20
CA CYS A 184 8.63 1.66 -3.91
C CYS A 184 8.90 3.17 -3.95
N ASP A 185 9.60 3.67 -4.96
CA ASP A 185 9.95 5.09 -5.15
C ASP A 185 8.96 5.86 -6.04
N SER A 186 7.91 5.22 -6.54
CA SER A 186 6.91 5.84 -7.41
C SER A 186 5.94 6.68 -6.58
N ARG A 187 5.84 7.97 -6.91
CA ARG A 187 5.06 8.97 -6.14
C ARG A 187 3.60 8.99 -6.55
N THR A 188 2.75 9.33 -5.58
CA THR A 188 1.35 9.68 -5.85
C THR A 188 1.27 10.85 -6.84
N PHE A 189 0.19 10.90 -7.61
CA PHE A 189 0.01 11.90 -8.65
C PHE A 189 -1.42 12.44 -8.70
N CYS A 190 -1.56 13.67 -9.19
CA CYS A 190 -2.87 14.27 -9.45
C CYS A 190 -2.81 15.19 -10.67
N ARG A 191 -3.98 15.49 -11.21
CA ARG A 191 -4.14 16.49 -12.26
C ARG A 191 -4.22 17.88 -11.63
N HIS A 192 -3.52 18.84 -12.22
CA HIS A 192 -3.54 20.23 -11.73
C HIS A 192 -4.97 20.79 -11.66
N SER A 193 -5.80 20.47 -12.66
CA SER A 193 -7.21 20.89 -12.73
C SER A 193 -8.08 20.39 -11.57
N GLU A 194 -7.66 19.33 -10.84
CA GLU A 194 -8.40 18.75 -9.71
C GLU A 194 -7.99 19.33 -8.35
N VAL A 195 -6.85 20.03 -8.27
CA VAL A 195 -6.26 20.47 -6.99
C VAL A 195 -7.22 21.39 -6.21
N GLU A 196 -7.81 22.38 -6.88
CA GLU A 196 -8.75 23.30 -6.22
C GLU A 196 -10.03 22.59 -5.76
N ALA A 197 -10.56 21.68 -6.59
CA ALA A 197 -11.74 20.89 -6.24
C ALA A 197 -11.48 19.95 -5.06
N MET A 198 -10.29 19.34 -4.97
CA MET A 198 -9.88 18.56 -3.80
C MET A 198 -9.78 19.42 -2.55
N ARG A 199 -9.12 20.59 -2.62
CA ARG A 199 -8.95 21.50 -1.49
C ARG A 199 -10.28 22.06 -1.00
N SER A 200 -11.21 22.40 -1.88
CA SER A 200 -12.54 22.88 -1.49
C SER A 200 -13.36 21.83 -0.73
N LYS A 201 -13.07 20.56 -0.93
CA LYS A 201 -13.65 19.43 -0.18
C LYS A 201 -12.86 19.07 1.10
N GLY A 202 -11.82 19.83 1.45
CA GLY A 202 -10.97 19.53 2.61
C GLY A 202 -9.99 18.39 2.38
N LEU A 203 -9.68 18.06 1.12
CA LEU A 203 -8.71 17.05 0.72
C LEU A 203 -7.42 17.71 0.19
N ALA A 204 -6.33 16.96 0.14
CA ALA A 204 -5.02 17.39 -0.36
C ALA A 204 -4.50 18.69 0.30
N LEU A 205 -4.86 18.94 1.56
CA LEU A 205 -4.44 20.15 2.29
C LEU A 205 -2.94 20.17 2.60
N GLY A 206 -2.30 19.00 2.70
CA GLY A 206 -0.86 18.84 2.87
C GLY A 206 -0.12 18.55 1.56
N GLY A 207 -0.84 18.53 0.44
CA GLY A 207 -0.26 18.26 -0.88
C GLY A 207 0.62 19.42 -1.38
N SER A 208 1.80 19.08 -1.87
CA SER A 208 2.77 19.99 -2.46
C SER A 208 3.42 19.35 -3.69
N TYR A 209 4.14 20.14 -4.48
CA TYR A 209 4.93 19.61 -5.61
C TYR A 209 6.09 18.71 -5.19
N ASP A 210 6.46 18.70 -3.90
CA ASP A 210 7.53 17.84 -3.37
C ASP A 210 7.03 16.45 -2.96
N ASN A 211 5.73 16.31 -2.66
CA ASN A 211 5.14 15.05 -2.18
C ASN A 211 4.05 14.47 -3.09
N ALA A 212 3.87 15.05 -4.28
CA ALA A 212 2.99 14.52 -5.31
C ALA A 212 3.48 14.94 -6.69
N VAL A 213 3.32 14.07 -7.68
CA VAL A 213 3.50 14.43 -9.09
C VAL A 213 2.23 15.13 -9.57
N VAL A 214 2.35 16.42 -9.88
CA VAL A 214 1.24 17.21 -10.43
C VAL A 214 1.43 17.35 -11.93
N VAL A 215 0.42 16.95 -12.73
CA VAL A 215 0.46 16.97 -14.18
C VAL A 215 -0.56 17.94 -14.75
N ASP A 216 -0.22 18.57 -15.90
CA ASP A 216 -1.11 19.44 -16.66
C ASP A 216 -0.89 19.21 -18.18
N GLY A 217 -1.83 18.51 -18.81
CA GLY A 217 -1.73 18.13 -20.23
C GLY A 217 -0.48 17.30 -20.52
N LYS A 218 0.51 17.91 -21.16
CA LYS A 218 1.81 17.28 -21.49
C LYS A 218 2.92 17.56 -20.48
N ASP A 219 2.69 18.43 -19.51
CA ASP A 219 3.71 18.94 -18.62
C ASP A 219 3.62 18.29 -17.23
N VAL A 220 4.79 18.05 -16.61
CA VAL A 220 4.90 17.69 -15.19
C VAL A 220 5.33 18.93 -14.45
N LEU A 221 4.47 19.40 -13.53
CA LEU A 221 4.72 20.64 -12.77
C LEU A 221 5.62 20.43 -11.56
N SER A 222 5.72 19.19 -11.08
CA SER A 222 6.57 18.85 -9.92
C SER A 222 8.05 18.91 -10.30
N PRO A 223 8.92 19.49 -9.42
CA PRO A 223 10.35 19.59 -9.67
C PRO A 223 10.99 18.22 -9.97
N GLY A 224 11.90 18.20 -10.93
CA GLY A 224 12.59 16.97 -11.35
C GLY A 224 11.81 16.08 -12.30
N GLY A 225 10.55 16.41 -12.61
CA GLY A 225 9.73 15.60 -13.51
C GLY A 225 9.33 14.23 -12.93
N LEU A 226 9.14 13.24 -13.80
CA LEU A 226 8.87 11.85 -13.42
C LEU A 226 10.18 11.14 -13.04
N ARG A 227 10.15 10.30 -11.99
CA ARG A 227 11.26 9.39 -11.61
C ARG A 227 11.41 8.23 -12.60
N HIS A 228 10.29 7.78 -13.15
CA HIS A 228 10.19 6.75 -14.20
C HIS A 228 9.22 7.23 -15.26
N SER A 229 9.46 6.93 -16.52
CA SER A 229 8.53 7.31 -17.62
C SER A 229 7.11 6.73 -17.43
N ASP A 230 7.02 5.61 -16.69
CA ASP A 230 5.80 4.91 -16.33
C ASP A 230 5.46 5.05 -14.82
N GLU A 231 5.93 6.14 -14.15
CA GLU A 231 5.71 6.37 -12.71
C GLU A 231 4.23 6.31 -12.31
N PRO A 232 3.26 6.86 -13.07
CA PRO A 232 1.85 6.77 -12.71
C PRO A 232 1.32 5.34 -12.59
N VAL A 233 1.60 4.43 -13.52
CA VAL A 233 1.14 3.04 -13.41
C VAL A 233 1.88 2.28 -12.31
N ARG A 234 3.16 2.57 -12.08
CA ARG A 234 3.93 2.01 -10.97
C ARG A 234 3.32 2.41 -9.63
N HIS A 235 2.96 3.68 -9.48
CA HIS A 235 2.29 4.14 -8.26
C HIS A 235 0.95 3.45 -8.04
N LYS A 236 0.13 3.28 -9.09
CA LYS A 236 -1.13 2.52 -8.98
C LYS A 236 -0.92 1.05 -8.57
N MET A 237 0.19 0.44 -8.97
CA MET A 237 0.56 -0.90 -8.50
C MET A 237 1.01 -0.88 -7.02
N LEU A 238 1.74 0.16 -6.60
CA LEU A 238 2.12 0.38 -5.20
C LEU A 238 0.86 0.48 -4.32
N ASP A 239 -0.08 1.36 -4.67
CA ASP A 239 -1.38 1.51 -3.99
C ASP A 239 -2.11 0.18 -3.87
N ALA A 240 -2.23 -0.55 -5.01
CA ALA A 240 -2.94 -1.82 -5.04
C ALA A 240 -2.27 -2.87 -4.14
N LEU A 241 -0.93 -2.93 -4.07
CA LEU A 241 -0.23 -3.83 -3.15
C LEU A 241 -0.53 -3.50 -1.68
N GLY A 242 -0.54 -2.21 -1.34
CA GLY A 242 -0.88 -1.75 0.01
C GLY A 242 -2.32 -2.10 0.40
N ASP A 243 -3.26 -1.93 -0.52
CA ASP A 243 -4.66 -2.30 -0.32
C ASP A 243 -4.83 -3.82 -0.19
N ILE A 244 -4.15 -4.61 -1.05
CA ILE A 244 -4.16 -6.08 -1.02
C ILE A 244 -3.59 -6.62 0.30
N ALA A 245 -2.60 -5.95 0.88
CA ALA A 245 -2.01 -6.33 2.16
C ALA A 245 -3.04 -6.33 3.32
N LEU A 246 -4.17 -5.63 3.18
CA LEU A 246 -5.29 -5.66 4.11
C LEU A 246 -6.01 -7.02 4.16
N ALA A 247 -5.69 -7.95 3.27
CA ALA A 247 -6.08 -9.37 3.39
C ALA A 247 -5.53 -10.03 4.68
N GLY A 248 -4.49 -9.45 5.29
CA GLY A 248 -3.84 -9.96 6.50
C GLY A 248 -2.78 -11.03 6.25
N TYR A 249 -2.73 -11.59 5.05
CA TYR A 249 -1.73 -12.53 4.58
C TYR A 249 -1.32 -12.20 3.14
N PRO A 250 -0.11 -12.54 2.69
CA PRO A 250 0.26 -12.47 1.28
C PRO A 250 -0.72 -13.28 0.42
N ILE A 251 -1.02 -12.78 -0.78
CA ILE A 251 -1.91 -13.46 -1.72
C ILE A 251 -1.07 -14.17 -2.80
N LEU A 252 -1.22 -15.49 -2.92
CA LEU A 252 -0.77 -16.30 -4.05
C LEU A 252 -1.84 -16.26 -5.12
N GLY A 253 -1.60 -15.47 -6.14
CA GLY A 253 -2.57 -15.21 -7.19
C GLY A 253 -2.08 -14.09 -8.10
N HIS A 254 -2.71 -13.96 -9.26
CA HIS A 254 -2.47 -12.88 -10.19
C HIS A 254 -3.54 -11.79 -10.02
N TYR A 255 -3.15 -10.65 -9.45
CA TYR A 255 -3.98 -9.44 -9.44
C TYR A 255 -3.90 -8.73 -10.80
N ILE A 256 -5.05 -8.42 -11.38
CA ILE A 256 -5.14 -7.67 -12.62
C ILE A 256 -6.09 -6.48 -12.41
N GLY A 257 -5.55 -5.26 -12.49
CA GLY A 257 -6.29 -4.01 -12.35
C GLY A 257 -6.38 -3.23 -13.66
N HIS A 258 -7.57 -2.79 -14.01
CA HIS A 258 -7.80 -1.88 -15.14
C HIS A 258 -8.49 -0.62 -14.63
N ARG A 259 -7.81 0.52 -14.72
CA ARG A 259 -8.30 1.82 -14.20
C ARG A 259 -8.75 1.74 -12.72
N ALA A 260 -8.24 0.74 -12.00
CA ALA A 260 -8.64 0.46 -10.64
C ALA A 260 -8.08 1.52 -9.68
N GLY A 261 -8.92 2.00 -8.77
CA GLY A 261 -8.55 2.76 -7.59
C GLY A 261 -8.82 1.96 -6.32
N HIS A 262 -8.59 2.55 -5.16
CA HIS A 262 -8.78 1.91 -3.86
C HIS A 262 -10.16 1.23 -3.72
N GLY A 263 -11.24 1.93 -4.10
CA GLY A 263 -12.60 1.37 -4.02
C GLY A 263 -12.81 0.10 -4.82
N ILE A 264 -12.13 -0.07 -5.97
CA ILE A 264 -12.19 -1.28 -6.79
C ILE A 264 -11.40 -2.42 -6.10
N THR A 265 -10.19 -2.16 -5.63
CA THR A 265 -9.38 -3.16 -4.91
C THR A 265 -10.05 -3.60 -3.61
N HIS A 266 -10.65 -2.66 -2.87
CA HIS A 266 -11.43 -2.96 -1.65
C HIS A 266 -12.67 -3.81 -1.95
N GLY A 267 -13.38 -3.49 -3.04
CA GLY A 267 -14.52 -4.29 -3.51
C GLY A 267 -14.09 -5.71 -3.87
N LEU A 268 -12.95 -5.86 -4.54
CA LEU A 268 -12.38 -7.16 -4.89
C LEU A 268 -12.00 -7.97 -3.65
N LEU A 269 -11.38 -7.37 -2.62
CA LEU A 269 -11.08 -8.05 -1.35
C LEU A 269 -12.36 -8.53 -0.66
N LYS A 270 -13.40 -7.71 -0.62
CA LYS A 270 -14.71 -8.10 -0.07
C LYS A 270 -15.32 -9.26 -0.86
N SER A 271 -15.24 -9.22 -2.19
CA SER A 271 -15.73 -10.30 -3.05
C SER A 271 -14.92 -11.59 -2.86
N LEU A 272 -13.60 -11.50 -2.70
CA LEU A 272 -12.74 -12.65 -2.42
C LEU A 272 -13.17 -13.36 -1.14
N PHE A 273 -13.30 -12.62 -0.05
CA PHE A 273 -13.59 -13.19 1.27
C PHE A 273 -15.08 -13.44 1.53
N SER A 274 -15.98 -13.12 0.59
CA SER A 274 -17.42 -13.40 0.73
C SER A 274 -17.81 -14.87 0.51
N ASP A 275 -16.92 -15.64 -0.14
CA ASP A 275 -17.13 -17.06 -0.42
C ASP A 275 -15.85 -17.84 -0.15
N SER A 276 -15.92 -18.80 0.76
CA SER A 276 -14.79 -19.67 1.13
C SER A 276 -14.29 -20.57 0.00
N GLU A 277 -15.06 -20.75 -1.07
CA GLU A 277 -14.61 -21.50 -2.24
C GLU A 277 -13.67 -20.69 -3.17
N ASN A 278 -13.54 -19.39 -2.95
CA ASN A 278 -12.65 -18.53 -3.74
C ASN A 278 -11.18 -18.68 -3.36
N PHE A 279 -10.90 -19.12 -2.14
CA PHE A 279 -9.56 -19.12 -1.58
C PHE A 279 -9.35 -20.23 -0.55
N GLU A 280 -8.10 -20.49 -0.25
CA GLU A 280 -7.68 -21.27 0.93
C GLU A 280 -6.55 -20.56 1.67
N ILE A 281 -6.45 -20.75 2.98
CA ILE A 281 -5.31 -20.29 3.77
C ILE A 281 -4.35 -21.46 3.94
N ILE A 282 -3.15 -21.31 3.41
CA ILE A 282 -2.11 -22.34 3.45
C ILE A 282 -0.94 -21.91 4.32
N SER A 283 -0.24 -22.89 4.91
CA SER A 283 1.09 -22.68 5.50
C SER A 283 2.14 -22.68 4.39
N CYS A 284 3.00 -21.67 4.37
CA CYS A 284 4.05 -21.55 3.37
C CYS A 284 5.25 -22.43 3.75
N ASP A 285 5.66 -23.31 2.85
CA ASP A 285 6.99 -23.91 2.84
C ASP A 285 8.04 -22.89 2.34
N GLN A 286 9.30 -23.30 2.25
CA GLN A 286 10.38 -22.41 1.85
C GLN A 286 10.25 -21.99 0.37
N ASP A 287 9.81 -22.89 -0.49
CA ASP A 287 9.65 -22.62 -1.93
C ASP A 287 8.60 -21.51 -2.15
N ILE A 288 7.50 -21.57 -1.43
CA ILE A 288 6.48 -20.51 -1.46
C ILE A 288 7.03 -19.21 -0.86
N VAL A 289 7.69 -19.26 0.30
CA VAL A 289 8.28 -18.07 0.95
C VAL A 289 9.21 -17.33 -0.02
N ASP A 290 10.02 -18.05 -0.80
CA ASP A 290 10.96 -17.46 -1.74
C ASP A 290 10.28 -16.74 -2.91
N THR A 291 9.00 -17.03 -3.17
CA THR A 291 8.21 -16.31 -4.19
C THR A 291 7.48 -15.08 -3.66
N LEU A 292 7.42 -14.88 -2.33
CA LEU A 292 6.66 -13.79 -1.73
C LEU A 292 7.42 -12.44 -1.81
N PRO A 293 6.71 -11.30 -1.81
CA PRO A 293 7.31 -10.00 -1.62
C PRO A 293 8.16 -9.95 -0.35
N GLY A 294 9.30 -9.29 -0.41
CA GLY A 294 10.20 -9.12 0.73
C GLY A 294 11.17 -10.28 0.97
N SER A 295 11.04 -11.42 0.27
CA SER A 295 12.02 -12.50 0.37
C SER A 295 13.36 -12.05 -0.21
N GLY A 296 14.44 -12.14 0.59
CA GLY A 296 15.81 -11.82 0.18
C GLY A 296 16.08 -10.33 -0.10
N VAL A 297 15.16 -9.42 0.20
CA VAL A 297 15.31 -7.97 -0.05
C VAL A 297 16.44 -7.37 0.77
N GLN A 298 17.24 -6.51 0.12
CA GLN A 298 18.36 -5.81 0.74
C GLN A 298 18.28 -4.29 0.51
N LEU A 299 18.85 -3.52 1.45
CA LEU A 299 18.89 -2.05 1.37
C LEU A 299 19.59 -1.55 0.08
N SER A 300 20.59 -2.28 -0.42
CA SER A 300 21.30 -1.94 -1.66
C SER A 300 20.44 -1.98 -2.93
N GLU A 301 19.28 -2.64 -2.87
CA GLU A 301 18.34 -2.76 -4.00
C GLU A 301 17.36 -1.59 -4.08
N VAL A 302 17.27 -0.76 -3.03
CA VAL A 302 16.42 0.43 -3.05
C VAL A 302 16.99 1.45 -4.02
N CYS A 303 16.18 1.86 -4.99
CA CYS A 303 16.55 2.89 -5.96
C CYS A 303 17.10 4.14 -5.24
N LYS A 304 18.23 4.65 -5.71
CA LYS A 304 18.74 5.94 -5.28
C LYS A 304 17.83 7.00 -5.91
N VAL A 305 16.91 7.51 -5.12
CA VAL A 305 16.14 8.71 -5.49
C VAL A 305 17.16 9.85 -5.56
N ALA A 306 17.33 10.42 -6.76
CA ALA A 306 18.26 11.52 -7.02
C ALA A 306 17.75 12.83 -6.39
#